data_7955f562c59a9dd06549c27769ebb78c
#
_entry.id   7955f562c59a9dd06549c27769ebb78c
#
_cell.length_a   1.000
_cell.length_b   1.000
_cell.length_c   1.000
_cell.angle_alpha   90.00
_cell.angle_beta   90.00
_cell.angle_gamma   90.00
#
_symmetry.space_group_name_H-M   'P 1'
#
loop_
_entity.id
_entity.type
_entity.pdbx_description
1 polymer ?
#
loop_
_entity_poly.entity_id
_entity_poly.type
_entity_poly.pdbx_seq_one_letter_code
_entity_poly.pdbx_strand_id
1 'polypeptide(L)'
;LQELMDAVVDGELQNFKAKGGAYTREKFFGQDPDVLEMVDDLTDEDIYKLNRGGHDPYKVYAAYHKAVNSKGAPTVILALTTKGYGTGSREADNTTHQVKKLTLDNIKSFRDKFDIPVTDKEIEKLPYVKPPKDSPEIQYLLKTRDSLGGPIPRRRGHTQKLSQPSDSIFQKFTQGFKDKEISSTMSFVRMMTDILKDKNIGERIVPIVPDEARTFGMEGLFRQIGIYSSEGQKYKPEDADQVMWYKESKDGVMLEEGINEAGAFSAWIALATAYSNYNIPMIPIYLFYSMFGFQRIHDLAWAAGDSQAKGFLIGATSGRTTLNGEGLQHQDGHSHIFSSTIPNCRSYDPAYAYELAVIFKDGIKKMFVDLENYYYYITVTNENYFQPAQPKNSEKGIIKGLYMLNDHKKPQVTLIGSG
;
A
#
# COMPACT_ATOMS: atom_id res chain seq x y z
N LEU A 1 17.01 1.84 39.30
CA LEU A 1 15.98 1.06 38.62
C LEU A 1 16.02 1.25 37.10
N GLN A 2 16.03 2.50 36.57
CA GLN A 2 16.05 2.75 35.14
C GLN A 2 17.30 2.18 34.48
N GLU A 3 18.47 2.38 35.06
CA GLU A 3 19.74 1.83 34.57
C GLU A 3 19.69 0.29 34.44
N LEU A 4 19.15 -0.39 35.46
CA LEU A 4 18.95 -1.84 35.39
C LEU A 4 17.97 -2.23 34.28
N MET A 5 16.88 -1.46 34.12
CA MET A 5 15.92 -1.69 33.05
C MET A 5 16.52 -1.53 31.65
N ASP A 6 17.39 -0.54 31.47
CA ASP A 6 18.05 -0.24 30.20
C ASP A 6 19.18 -1.23 29.87
N ALA A 7 19.73 -1.89 30.89
CA ALA A 7 20.77 -2.92 30.76
C ALA A 7 20.21 -4.31 30.37
N VAL A 8 18.91 -4.54 30.55
CA VAL A 8 18.29 -5.85 30.24
C VAL A 8 18.26 -6.08 28.72
N VAL A 9 18.75 -7.22 28.28
CA VAL A 9 18.86 -7.57 26.87
C VAL A 9 17.97 -8.78 26.48
N ASP A 10 17.45 -8.75 25.28
CA ASP A 10 16.79 -9.87 24.59
C ASP A 10 15.89 -10.76 25.48
N GLY A 11 16.19 -12.05 25.49
CA GLY A 11 15.41 -13.06 26.23
C GLY A 11 15.48 -12.95 27.76
N GLU A 12 16.37 -12.14 28.34
CA GLU A 12 16.41 -11.92 29.76
C GLU A 12 15.15 -11.19 30.25
N LEU A 13 14.70 -10.18 29.52
CA LEU A 13 13.42 -9.51 29.79
C LEU A 13 12.24 -10.49 29.76
N GLN A 14 12.25 -11.42 28.82
CA GLN A 14 11.23 -12.46 28.74
C GLN A 14 11.29 -13.41 29.94
N ASN A 15 12.50 -13.79 30.40
CA ASN A 15 12.66 -14.66 31.54
C ASN A 15 12.04 -14.11 32.82
N PHE A 16 12.14 -12.80 33.06
CA PHE A 16 11.53 -12.17 34.25
C PHE A 16 10.02 -12.39 34.27
N LYS A 17 9.35 -12.33 33.15
CA LYS A 17 7.91 -12.61 33.11
C LYS A 17 7.59 -14.10 33.09
N ALA A 18 8.31 -14.90 32.29
CA ALA A 18 8.03 -16.32 32.13
C ALA A 18 8.31 -17.15 33.40
N LYS A 19 9.32 -16.77 34.19
CA LYS A 19 9.76 -17.51 35.38
C LYS A 19 9.12 -17.01 36.68
N GLY A 20 8.35 -15.92 36.62
CA GLY A 20 7.54 -15.42 37.71
C GLY A 20 8.23 -14.46 38.67
N GLY A 21 7.50 -14.02 39.68
CA GLY A 21 7.91 -12.95 40.58
C GLY A 21 9.12 -13.26 41.45
N ALA A 22 9.24 -14.47 41.99
CA ALA A 22 10.41 -14.88 42.78
C ALA A 22 11.71 -14.78 41.98
N TYR A 23 11.69 -15.26 40.72
CA TYR A 23 12.85 -15.12 39.84
C TYR A 23 13.18 -13.66 39.52
N THR A 24 12.15 -12.84 39.29
CA THR A 24 12.32 -11.42 39.03
C THR A 24 12.88 -10.67 40.23
N ARG A 25 12.41 -10.99 41.44
CA ARG A 25 12.95 -10.44 42.67
C ARG A 25 14.45 -10.75 42.79
N GLU A 26 14.83 -12.01 42.64
CA GLU A 26 16.23 -12.42 42.78
C GLU A 26 17.13 -11.87 41.66
N LYS A 27 16.72 -12.05 40.40
CA LYS A 27 17.61 -11.82 39.23
C LYS A 27 17.56 -10.42 38.67
N PHE A 28 16.51 -9.64 38.95
CA PHE A 28 16.39 -8.25 38.51
C PHE A 28 16.56 -7.28 39.69
N PHE A 29 15.62 -7.29 40.63
CA PHE A 29 15.68 -6.38 41.77
C PHE A 29 16.89 -6.64 42.69
N GLY A 30 17.28 -7.88 42.85
CA GLY A 30 18.41 -8.29 43.66
C GLY A 30 19.81 -7.93 43.12
N GLN A 31 19.89 -7.31 41.94
CA GLN A 31 21.17 -6.82 41.40
C GLN A 31 21.68 -5.57 42.11
N ASP A 32 20.80 -4.85 42.79
CA ASP A 32 21.13 -3.61 43.49
C ASP A 32 20.32 -3.53 44.80
N PRO A 33 20.94 -3.28 45.96
CA PRO A 33 20.24 -3.24 47.23
C PRO A 33 19.15 -2.18 47.31
N ASP A 34 19.39 -0.98 46.79
CA ASP A 34 18.42 0.11 46.82
C ASP A 34 17.20 -0.19 45.93
N VAL A 35 17.42 -0.94 44.83
CA VAL A 35 16.35 -1.38 43.95
C VAL A 35 15.58 -2.56 44.55
N LEU A 36 16.23 -3.43 45.27
CA LEU A 36 15.59 -4.53 46.00
C LEU A 36 14.67 -3.99 47.11
N GLU A 37 15.12 -2.98 47.87
CA GLU A 37 14.33 -2.31 48.91
C GLU A 37 13.00 -1.74 48.34
N MET A 38 12.98 -1.31 47.10
CA MET A 38 11.74 -0.80 46.43
C MET A 38 10.61 -1.83 46.34
N VAL A 39 10.88 -3.11 46.51
CA VAL A 39 9.94 -4.21 46.40
C VAL A 39 9.85 -5.08 47.68
N ASP A 40 10.39 -4.61 48.81
CA ASP A 40 10.38 -5.36 50.08
C ASP A 40 8.95 -5.64 50.55
N ASP A 41 8.04 -4.70 50.39
CA ASP A 41 6.64 -4.83 50.80
C ASP A 41 5.77 -5.59 49.76
N LEU A 42 6.31 -5.96 48.61
CA LEU A 42 5.60 -6.67 47.58
C LEU A 42 5.78 -8.18 47.71
N THR A 43 4.70 -8.93 47.54
CA THR A 43 4.76 -10.38 47.35
C THR A 43 5.34 -10.74 45.98
N ASP A 44 5.79 -11.98 45.81
CA ASP A 44 6.21 -12.45 44.47
C ASP A 44 5.07 -12.43 43.46
N GLU A 45 3.84 -12.60 43.90
CA GLU A 45 2.65 -12.46 43.06
C GLU A 45 2.43 -10.99 42.62
N ASP A 46 2.71 -10.02 43.51
CA ASP A 46 2.62 -8.60 43.18
C ASP A 46 3.72 -8.21 42.18
N ILE A 47 4.96 -8.71 42.37
CA ILE A 47 6.05 -8.52 41.41
C ILE A 47 5.68 -9.12 40.04
N TYR A 48 5.07 -10.31 40.03
CA TYR A 48 4.63 -10.93 38.80
C TYR A 48 3.57 -10.07 38.03
N LYS A 49 2.73 -9.32 38.76
CA LYS A 49 1.72 -8.42 38.19
C LYS A 49 2.29 -7.10 37.69
N LEU A 50 3.51 -6.73 38.06
CA LEU A 50 4.16 -5.54 37.52
C LEU A 50 4.24 -5.62 35.98
N ASN A 51 3.97 -4.51 35.32
CA ASN A 51 4.06 -4.40 33.87
C ASN A 51 4.65 -3.04 33.47
N ARG A 52 5.17 -2.95 32.26
CA ARG A 52 5.81 -1.73 31.73
C ARG A 52 4.85 -0.75 31.08
N GLY A 53 3.56 -0.95 31.26
CA GLY A 53 2.54 -0.02 30.81
C GLY A 53 1.92 -0.33 29.44
N GLY A 54 2.50 -1.21 28.62
CA GLY A 54 1.92 -1.60 27.33
C GLY A 54 0.57 -2.33 27.44
N HIS A 55 0.30 -2.90 28.63
CA HIS A 55 -0.99 -3.54 28.96
C HIS A 55 -1.79 -2.76 30.02
N ASP A 56 -1.29 -1.62 30.48
CA ASP A 56 -2.00 -0.78 31.43
C ASP A 56 -3.00 0.12 30.68
N PRO A 57 -4.33 -0.06 30.86
CA PRO A 57 -5.34 0.66 30.10
C PRO A 57 -5.28 2.17 30.31
N TYR A 58 -4.90 2.64 31.51
CA TYR A 58 -4.77 4.07 31.79
C TYR A 58 -3.58 4.70 31.10
N LYS A 59 -2.42 4.04 31.12
CA LYS A 59 -1.21 4.52 30.41
C LYS A 59 -1.40 4.49 28.91
N VAL A 60 -1.99 3.43 28.37
CA VAL A 60 -2.31 3.31 26.95
C VAL A 60 -3.27 4.42 26.54
N TYR A 61 -4.36 4.63 27.28
CA TYR A 61 -5.28 5.72 27.02
C TYR A 61 -4.59 7.08 27.07
N ALA A 62 -3.81 7.37 28.09
CA ALA A 62 -3.09 8.64 28.26
C ALA A 62 -2.11 8.89 27.10
N ALA A 63 -1.39 7.88 26.63
CA ALA A 63 -0.48 7.98 25.51
C ALA A 63 -1.24 8.31 24.19
N TYR A 64 -2.32 7.61 23.90
CA TYR A 64 -3.16 7.88 22.74
C TYR A 64 -3.83 9.25 22.82
N HIS A 65 -4.36 9.62 23.99
CA HIS A 65 -4.96 10.95 24.20
C HIS A 65 -3.94 12.07 23.92
N LYS A 66 -2.71 11.94 24.41
CA LYS A 66 -1.63 12.88 24.12
C LYS A 66 -1.29 12.92 22.64
N ALA A 67 -1.18 11.74 21.99
CA ALA A 67 -0.83 11.63 20.58
C ALA A 67 -1.84 12.37 19.67
N VAL A 68 -3.15 12.11 19.85
CA VAL A 68 -4.19 12.73 19.01
C VAL A 68 -4.35 14.24 19.24
N ASN A 69 -3.90 14.76 20.37
CA ASN A 69 -3.93 16.20 20.69
C ASN A 69 -2.59 16.89 20.39
N SER A 70 -1.54 16.18 20.02
CA SER A 70 -0.25 16.75 19.61
C SER A 70 -0.35 17.32 18.19
N LYS A 71 0.35 18.43 17.96
CA LYS A 71 0.39 19.12 16.66
C LYS A 71 1.83 19.41 16.25
N GLY A 72 2.06 19.54 14.97
CA GLY A 72 3.34 19.97 14.39
C GLY A 72 4.36 18.86 14.15
N ALA A 73 4.12 17.62 14.65
CA ALA A 73 4.96 16.47 14.38
C ALA A 73 4.14 15.17 14.48
N PRO A 74 4.51 14.11 13.76
CA PRO A 74 3.93 12.79 13.96
C PRO A 74 4.32 12.22 15.32
N THR A 75 3.47 11.37 15.90
CA THR A 75 3.71 10.71 17.18
C THR A 75 3.85 9.21 17.00
N VAL A 76 4.92 8.63 17.52
CA VAL A 76 5.13 7.18 17.58
C VAL A 76 5.00 6.74 19.04
N ILE A 77 4.17 5.73 19.30
CA ILE A 77 3.99 5.13 20.63
C ILE A 77 4.66 3.76 20.62
N LEU A 78 5.71 3.60 21.44
CA LEU A 78 6.37 2.31 21.67
C LEU A 78 5.72 1.63 22.88
N ALA A 79 4.95 0.59 22.64
CA ALA A 79 4.25 -0.16 23.68
C ALA A 79 4.97 -1.48 23.96
N LEU A 80 5.59 -1.62 25.13
CA LEU A 80 6.15 -2.89 25.56
C LEU A 80 5.03 -3.80 26.07
N THR A 81 4.80 -4.89 25.35
CA THR A 81 3.73 -5.86 25.61
C THR A 81 4.31 -7.25 25.89
N THR A 82 3.50 -8.12 26.46
CA THR A 82 3.86 -9.51 26.73
C THR A 82 3.07 -10.43 25.80
N LYS A 83 3.77 -11.32 25.09
CA LYS A 83 3.13 -12.31 24.23
C LYS A 83 2.30 -13.28 25.04
N GLY A 84 1.05 -13.51 24.61
CA GLY A 84 0.13 -14.35 25.36
C GLY A 84 -0.42 -13.73 26.63
N TYR A 85 -0.39 -12.39 26.74
CA TYR A 85 -0.90 -11.67 27.92
C TYR A 85 -2.29 -12.14 28.32
N GLY A 86 -2.45 -12.52 29.60
CA GLY A 86 -3.70 -13.01 30.16
C GLY A 86 -3.88 -14.52 30.09
N THR A 87 -3.03 -15.26 29.41
CA THR A 87 -3.17 -16.73 29.28
C THR A 87 -2.49 -17.55 30.37
N GLY A 88 -2.17 -16.91 31.52
CA GLY A 88 -1.60 -17.60 32.68
C GLY A 88 -0.21 -18.19 32.37
N SER A 89 -0.03 -19.49 32.58
CA SER A 89 1.26 -20.18 32.40
C SER A 89 1.86 -20.12 30.99
N ARG A 90 1.10 -19.60 30.02
CA ARG A 90 1.59 -19.39 28.64
C ARG A 90 2.05 -17.97 28.38
N GLU A 91 1.89 -17.09 29.34
CA GLU A 91 2.31 -15.70 29.23
C GLU A 91 3.84 -15.60 29.18
N ALA A 92 4.37 -14.97 28.13
CA ALA A 92 5.78 -14.84 27.82
C ALA A 92 6.57 -16.14 27.51
N ASP A 93 5.90 -17.30 27.46
CA ASP A 93 6.56 -18.56 27.12
C ASP A 93 7.05 -18.53 25.65
N ASN A 94 8.26 -19.06 25.40
CA ASN A 94 8.83 -19.18 24.06
C ASN A 94 7.96 -20.00 23.11
N THR A 95 7.23 -20.98 23.63
CA THR A 95 6.35 -21.85 22.85
C THR A 95 4.97 -21.25 22.61
N THR A 96 4.66 -20.08 23.17
CA THR A 96 3.36 -19.42 23.00
C THR A 96 2.96 -19.25 21.54
N HIS A 97 3.95 -19.01 20.68
CA HIS A 97 3.72 -18.86 19.24
C HIS A 97 3.25 -20.17 18.57
N GLN A 98 3.71 -21.34 19.05
CA GLN A 98 3.38 -22.65 18.49
C GLN A 98 2.11 -23.27 19.09
N VAL A 99 1.56 -22.67 20.13
CA VAL A 99 0.36 -23.20 20.81
C VAL A 99 -0.85 -23.11 19.89
N LYS A 100 -1.34 -24.25 19.43
CA LYS A 100 -2.54 -24.32 18.57
C LYS A 100 -3.84 -24.29 19.36
N LYS A 101 -3.82 -24.77 20.62
CA LYS A 101 -4.97 -24.77 21.54
C LYS A 101 -4.50 -24.43 22.94
N LEU A 102 -5.23 -23.53 23.58
CA LEU A 102 -5.06 -23.26 25.00
C LEU A 102 -5.71 -24.40 25.82
N THR A 103 -5.15 -24.69 26.98
CA THR A 103 -5.78 -25.58 27.94
C THR A 103 -7.01 -24.90 28.55
N LEU A 104 -7.92 -25.69 29.15
CA LEU A 104 -9.08 -25.13 29.84
C LEU A 104 -8.68 -24.18 30.96
N ASP A 105 -7.59 -24.47 31.67
CA ASP A 105 -7.08 -23.61 32.74
C ASP A 105 -6.56 -22.27 32.21
N ASN A 106 -5.85 -22.28 31.07
CA ASN A 106 -5.43 -21.04 30.41
C ASN A 106 -6.62 -20.18 29.97
N ILE A 107 -7.68 -20.82 29.45
CA ILE A 107 -8.92 -20.13 29.02
C ILE A 107 -9.66 -19.55 30.25
N LYS A 108 -9.74 -20.29 31.35
CA LYS A 108 -10.30 -19.80 32.59
C LYS A 108 -9.51 -18.64 33.15
N SER A 109 -8.17 -18.73 33.18
CA SER A 109 -7.29 -17.64 33.60
C SER A 109 -7.52 -16.38 32.78
N PHE A 110 -7.67 -16.51 31.46
CA PHE A 110 -7.98 -15.39 30.57
C PHE A 110 -9.34 -14.78 30.87
N ARG A 111 -10.38 -15.61 31.01
CA ARG A 111 -11.74 -15.18 31.39
C ARG A 111 -11.72 -14.38 32.69
N ASP A 112 -11.08 -14.93 33.72
CA ASP A 112 -11.10 -14.35 35.07
C ASP A 112 -10.29 -13.03 35.10
N LYS A 113 -9.16 -12.97 34.37
CA LYS A 113 -8.33 -11.76 34.27
C LYS A 113 -9.06 -10.59 33.60
N PHE A 114 -9.95 -10.88 32.67
CA PHE A 114 -10.68 -9.86 31.90
C PHE A 114 -12.15 -9.76 32.24
N ASP A 115 -12.59 -10.37 33.35
CA ASP A 115 -13.97 -10.36 33.85
C ASP A 115 -15.00 -10.73 32.78
N ILE A 116 -14.67 -11.73 31.94
CA ILE A 116 -15.55 -12.14 30.84
C ILE A 116 -16.72 -12.91 31.41
N PRO A 117 -17.99 -12.52 31.21
CA PRO A 117 -19.16 -13.08 31.84
C PRO A 117 -19.58 -14.44 31.23
N VAL A 118 -18.71 -15.44 31.39
CA VAL A 118 -18.95 -16.83 30.94
C VAL A 118 -18.74 -17.79 32.09
N THR A 119 -19.72 -18.66 32.32
CA THR A 119 -19.65 -19.64 33.41
C THR A 119 -18.71 -20.81 33.10
N ASP A 120 -18.27 -21.53 34.11
CA ASP A 120 -17.43 -22.72 33.95
C ASP A 120 -18.07 -23.83 33.08
N LYS A 121 -19.39 -23.88 33.01
CA LYS A 121 -20.14 -24.84 32.17
C LYS A 121 -20.16 -24.43 30.69
N GLU A 122 -20.05 -23.15 30.43
CA GLU A 122 -20.15 -22.60 29.07
C GLU A 122 -18.77 -22.40 28.41
N ILE A 123 -17.73 -22.22 29.23
CA ILE A 123 -16.40 -21.83 28.76
C ILE A 123 -15.79 -22.83 27.76
N GLU A 124 -16.08 -24.12 27.91
CA GLU A 124 -15.60 -25.16 26.99
C GLU A 124 -16.14 -25.00 25.57
N LYS A 125 -17.31 -24.35 25.43
CA LYS A 125 -17.95 -24.08 24.14
C LYS A 125 -17.41 -22.80 23.46
N LEU A 126 -16.58 -22.03 24.17
CA LEU A 126 -16.04 -20.74 23.72
C LEU A 126 -17.12 -19.82 23.13
N PRO A 127 -18.19 -19.50 23.92
CA PRO A 127 -19.27 -18.71 23.38
C PRO A 127 -18.83 -17.29 23.03
N TYR A 128 -19.42 -16.71 21.98
CA TYR A 128 -19.24 -15.31 21.69
C TYR A 128 -19.92 -14.43 22.72
N VAL A 129 -19.15 -13.57 23.38
CA VAL A 129 -19.67 -12.61 24.35
C VAL A 129 -19.90 -11.28 23.68
N LYS A 130 -21.11 -10.77 23.74
CA LYS A 130 -21.47 -9.45 23.23
C LYS A 130 -21.99 -8.60 24.38
N PRO A 131 -21.32 -7.50 24.74
CA PRO A 131 -21.80 -6.59 25.76
C PRO A 131 -23.18 -6.03 25.41
N PRO A 132 -24.03 -5.70 26.41
CA PRO A 132 -25.33 -5.07 26.20
C PRO A 132 -25.17 -3.75 25.43
N LYS A 133 -26.07 -3.48 24.49
CA LYS A 133 -26.02 -2.25 23.69
C LYS A 133 -26.17 -0.97 24.53
N ASP A 134 -26.82 -1.06 25.63
CA ASP A 134 -27.11 0.02 26.59
C ASP A 134 -26.05 0.16 27.68
N SER A 135 -25.03 -0.71 27.70
CA SER A 135 -23.93 -0.56 28.66
C SER A 135 -23.17 0.76 28.44
N PRO A 136 -22.65 1.40 29.49
CA PRO A 136 -21.93 2.67 29.39
C PRO A 136 -20.75 2.63 28.43
N GLU A 137 -20.03 1.50 28.40
CA GLU A 137 -18.85 1.29 27.54
C GLU A 137 -19.26 1.28 26.07
N ILE A 138 -20.35 0.57 25.72
CA ILE A 138 -20.85 0.51 24.35
C ILE A 138 -21.44 1.85 23.92
N GLN A 139 -22.13 2.55 24.79
CA GLN A 139 -22.63 3.89 24.50
C GLN A 139 -21.50 4.88 24.27
N TYR A 140 -20.45 4.84 25.09
CA TYR A 140 -19.26 5.66 24.89
C TYR A 140 -18.56 5.35 23.55
N LEU A 141 -18.37 4.05 23.25
CA LEU A 141 -17.76 3.59 21.98
C LEU A 141 -18.56 4.10 20.77
N LEU A 142 -19.88 3.89 20.78
CA LEU A 142 -20.74 4.28 19.65
C LEU A 142 -20.76 5.80 19.47
N LYS A 143 -20.91 6.56 20.55
CA LYS A 143 -20.88 8.03 20.50
C LYS A 143 -19.55 8.57 19.94
N THR A 144 -18.44 8.00 20.40
CA THR A 144 -17.12 8.36 19.91
C THR A 144 -16.95 8.01 18.43
N ARG A 145 -17.38 6.81 18.04
CA ARG A 145 -17.32 6.40 16.63
C ARG A 145 -18.19 7.26 15.71
N ASP A 146 -19.39 7.58 16.15
CA ASP A 146 -20.29 8.45 15.36
C ASP A 146 -19.72 9.85 15.17
N SER A 147 -19.08 10.43 16.19
CA SER A 147 -18.41 11.73 16.08
C SER A 147 -17.23 11.73 15.11
N LEU A 148 -16.64 10.57 14.85
CA LEU A 148 -15.54 10.34 13.91
C LEU A 148 -16.02 9.81 12.54
N GLY A 149 -17.31 9.86 12.25
CA GLY A 149 -17.88 9.45 10.97
C GLY A 149 -18.33 7.98 10.89
N GLY A 150 -18.42 7.29 12.02
CA GLY A 150 -18.96 5.92 12.12
C GLY A 150 -17.91 4.81 12.21
N PRO A 151 -18.30 3.55 12.07
CA PRO A 151 -17.42 2.39 12.22
C PRO A 151 -16.24 2.39 11.24
N ILE A 152 -15.09 1.86 11.69
CA ILE A 152 -13.90 1.62 10.87
C ILE A 152 -13.67 0.10 10.76
N PRO A 153 -13.24 -0.39 9.61
CA PRO A 153 -13.21 0.27 8.31
C PRO A 153 -14.61 0.38 7.72
N ARG A 154 -14.93 1.54 7.15
CA ARG A 154 -16.14 1.69 6.34
C ARG A 154 -15.82 1.25 4.91
N ARG A 155 -15.69 -0.06 4.70
CA ARG A 155 -15.38 -0.63 3.38
C ARG A 155 -16.63 -0.75 2.55
N ARG A 156 -16.60 -0.18 1.35
CA ARG A 156 -17.66 -0.32 0.34
C ARG A 156 -17.12 -1.19 -0.78
N GLY A 157 -17.83 -2.26 -1.12
CA GLY A 157 -17.51 -3.09 -2.28
C GLY A 157 -17.83 -2.38 -3.60
N HIS A 158 -18.73 -1.38 -3.56
CA HIS A 158 -19.18 -0.64 -4.73
C HIS A 158 -19.10 0.85 -4.48
N THR A 159 -18.88 1.60 -5.57
CA THR A 159 -18.81 3.05 -5.60
C THR A 159 -19.59 3.57 -6.80
N GLN A 160 -19.68 4.89 -6.94
CA GLN A 160 -20.18 5.53 -8.15
C GLN A 160 -19.35 5.07 -9.36
N LYS A 161 -20.03 4.61 -10.40
CA LYS A 161 -19.41 4.31 -11.68
C LYS A 161 -18.92 5.59 -12.34
N LEU A 162 -17.73 5.55 -12.90
CA LEU A 162 -17.25 6.62 -13.76
C LEU A 162 -17.77 6.43 -15.18
N SER A 163 -17.88 7.52 -15.92
CA SER A 163 -18.10 7.47 -17.36
C SER A 163 -16.81 7.08 -18.09
N GLN A 164 -16.91 6.45 -19.23
CA GLN A 164 -15.74 6.23 -20.07
C GLN A 164 -15.20 7.56 -20.60
N PRO A 165 -13.88 7.69 -20.76
CA PRO A 165 -13.30 8.83 -21.47
C PRO A 165 -13.72 8.84 -22.93
N SER A 166 -13.61 10.00 -23.56
CA SER A 166 -13.95 10.15 -24.98
C SER A 166 -13.12 9.22 -25.87
N ASP A 167 -13.78 8.50 -26.77
CA ASP A 167 -13.12 7.62 -27.75
C ASP A 167 -12.12 8.37 -28.63
N SER A 168 -12.32 9.65 -28.89
CA SER A 168 -11.41 10.49 -29.68
C SER A 168 -10.00 10.57 -29.10
N ILE A 169 -9.85 10.43 -27.78
CA ILE A 169 -8.54 10.40 -27.11
C ILE A 169 -7.72 9.21 -27.59
N PHE A 170 -8.33 8.05 -27.73
CA PHE A 170 -7.66 6.80 -28.08
C PHE A 170 -7.49 6.64 -29.59
N GLN A 171 -8.42 7.16 -30.40
CA GLN A 171 -8.41 7.01 -31.86
C GLN A 171 -7.12 7.48 -32.52
N LYS A 172 -6.52 8.57 -32.06
CA LYS A 172 -5.26 9.06 -32.61
C LYS A 172 -4.09 8.10 -32.44
N PHE A 173 -4.09 7.28 -31.39
CA PHE A 173 -3.05 6.28 -31.16
C PHE A 173 -3.30 5.03 -32.01
N THR A 174 -4.54 4.73 -32.35
CA THR A 174 -4.88 3.58 -33.19
C THR A 174 -4.58 3.81 -34.68
N GLN A 175 -4.39 5.07 -35.10
CA GLN A 175 -4.02 5.42 -36.48
C GLN A 175 -2.52 5.29 -36.77
N GLY A 176 -1.70 5.10 -35.71
CA GLY A 176 -0.25 5.09 -35.81
C GLY A 176 0.34 6.49 -36.06
N PHE A 177 1.66 6.57 -36.11
CA PHE A 177 2.40 7.81 -36.33
C PHE A 177 3.19 7.67 -37.64
N LYS A 178 2.70 8.24 -38.75
CA LYS A 178 3.19 7.96 -40.11
C LYS A 178 4.61 8.49 -40.40
N ASP A 179 4.99 9.60 -39.77
CA ASP A 179 6.20 10.35 -40.16
C ASP A 179 7.19 10.56 -39.01
N LYS A 180 7.00 9.86 -37.91
CA LYS A 180 7.82 10.05 -36.71
C LYS A 180 7.96 8.78 -35.91
N GLU A 181 9.19 8.44 -35.61
CA GLU A 181 9.47 7.43 -34.59
C GLU A 181 9.17 7.99 -33.20
N ILE A 182 8.54 7.21 -32.36
CA ILE A 182 8.16 7.58 -31.00
C ILE A 182 8.19 6.34 -30.11
N SER A 183 8.65 6.52 -28.88
CA SER A 183 8.68 5.45 -27.89
C SER A 183 7.29 5.13 -27.33
N SER A 184 7.13 3.93 -26.79
CA SER A 184 5.89 3.59 -26.06
C SER A 184 5.74 4.42 -24.78
N THR A 185 6.82 4.80 -24.08
CA THR A 185 6.79 5.77 -22.97
C THR A 185 6.19 7.10 -23.39
N MET A 186 6.71 7.70 -24.47
CA MET A 186 6.20 8.99 -24.95
C MET A 186 4.76 8.88 -25.48
N SER A 187 4.38 7.75 -26.06
CA SER A 187 3.00 7.49 -26.49
C SER A 187 2.07 7.45 -25.29
N PHE A 188 2.49 6.80 -24.21
CA PHE A 188 1.74 6.75 -22.96
C PHE A 188 1.59 8.14 -22.32
N VAL A 189 2.67 8.92 -22.22
CA VAL A 189 2.65 10.27 -21.64
C VAL A 189 1.71 11.19 -22.44
N ARG A 190 1.74 11.13 -23.77
CA ARG A 190 0.79 11.88 -24.61
C ARG A 190 -0.66 11.46 -24.38
N MET A 191 -0.91 10.17 -24.26
CA MET A 191 -2.25 9.66 -23.96
C MET A 191 -2.72 10.13 -22.58
N MET A 192 -1.88 10.04 -21.56
CA MET A 192 -2.17 10.54 -20.23
C MET A 192 -2.43 12.05 -20.21
N THR A 193 -1.63 12.84 -20.95
CA THR A 193 -1.82 14.30 -21.10
C THR A 193 -3.21 14.64 -21.64
N ASP A 194 -3.73 13.84 -22.57
CA ASP A 194 -5.06 14.07 -23.13
C ASP A 194 -6.18 13.57 -22.21
N ILE A 195 -5.99 12.43 -21.55
CA ILE A 195 -6.98 11.90 -20.60
C ILE A 195 -7.14 12.84 -19.39
N LEU A 196 -6.07 13.50 -18.94
CA LEU A 196 -6.13 14.53 -17.90
C LEU A 196 -7.02 15.72 -18.26
N LYS A 197 -7.30 15.95 -19.54
CA LYS A 197 -8.21 17.00 -20.02
C LYS A 197 -9.64 16.48 -20.22
N ASP A 198 -9.88 15.19 -20.07
CA ASP A 198 -11.20 14.61 -20.25
C ASP A 198 -12.16 15.09 -19.14
N LYS A 199 -13.33 15.59 -19.54
CA LYS A 199 -14.32 16.16 -18.63
C LYS A 199 -14.96 15.13 -17.68
N ASN A 200 -14.92 13.84 -18.06
CA ASN A 200 -15.58 12.78 -17.31
C ASN A 200 -14.68 12.21 -16.21
N ILE A 201 -13.37 12.07 -16.49
CA ILE A 201 -12.46 11.36 -15.61
C ILE A 201 -11.17 12.13 -15.30
N GLY A 202 -10.85 13.21 -15.99
CA GLY A 202 -9.58 13.93 -15.85
C GLY A 202 -9.27 14.34 -14.40
N GLU A 203 -10.26 14.82 -13.67
CA GLU A 203 -10.12 15.21 -12.25
C GLU A 203 -9.91 14.02 -11.29
N ARG A 204 -10.06 12.80 -11.78
CA ARG A 204 -9.86 11.58 -10.99
C ARG A 204 -8.48 10.97 -11.17
N ILE A 205 -7.72 11.45 -12.16
CA ILE A 205 -6.40 10.91 -12.50
C ILE A 205 -5.33 11.60 -11.67
N VAL A 206 -4.52 10.79 -11.00
CA VAL A 206 -3.39 11.26 -10.21
C VAL A 206 -2.12 10.54 -10.67
N PRO A 207 -1.24 11.21 -11.42
CA PRO A 207 0.09 10.69 -11.71
C PRO A 207 0.94 10.67 -10.44
N ILE A 208 1.67 9.58 -10.25
CA ILE A 208 2.63 9.41 -9.15
C ILE A 208 3.95 9.04 -9.79
N VAL A 209 5.02 9.71 -9.41
CA VAL A 209 6.37 9.46 -9.92
C VAL A 209 7.36 9.46 -8.76
N PRO A 210 8.54 8.81 -8.90
CA PRO A 210 9.67 9.12 -8.02
C PRO A 210 10.07 10.59 -8.22
N ASP A 211 11.30 10.96 -8.36
CA ASP A 211 11.72 12.33 -8.63
C ASP A 211 12.17 12.57 -10.10
N GLU A 212 11.81 11.66 -10.98
CA GLU A 212 12.39 11.60 -12.35
C GLU A 212 11.35 11.80 -13.46
N ALA A 213 10.38 12.67 -13.23
CA ALA A 213 9.31 12.93 -14.20
C ALA A 213 9.85 13.34 -15.58
N ARG A 214 10.99 14.05 -15.66
CA ARG A 214 11.64 14.43 -16.91
C ARG A 214 12.20 13.23 -17.69
N THR A 215 12.74 12.23 -17.00
CA THR A 215 13.23 10.99 -17.63
C THR A 215 12.11 10.26 -18.37
N PHE A 216 10.89 10.38 -17.89
CA PHE A 216 9.70 9.81 -18.53
C PHE A 216 9.07 10.75 -19.58
N GLY A 217 9.65 11.94 -19.83
CA GLY A 217 9.11 12.93 -20.74
C GLY A 217 7.83 13.61 -20.25
N MET A 218 7.66 13.70 -18.92
CA MET A 218 6.45 14.22 -18.27
C MET A 218 6.56 15.72 -17.90
N GLU A 219 7.64 16.40 -18.24
CA GLU A 219 7.86 17.81 -17.88
C GLU A 219 6.74 18.75 -18.39
N GLY A 220 6.07 18.39 -19.47
CA GLY A 220 4.90 19.12 -19.96
C GLY A 220 3.73 19.15 -18.96
N LEU A 221 3.66 18.16 -18.05
CA LEU A 221 2.64 18.10 -17.03
C LEU A 221 2.89 19.06 -15.87
N PHE A 222 4.13 19.48 -15.62
CA PHE A 222 4.43 20.48 -14.57
C PHE A 222 3.62 21.75 -14.76
N ARG A 223 3.46 22.18 -16.01
CA ARG A 223 2.64 23.35 -16.33
C ARG A 223 1.14 23.06 -16.35
N GLN A 224 0.76 21.87 -16.75
CA GLN A 224 -0.67 21.51 -16.91
C GLN A 224 -1.37 21.26 -15.59
N ILE A 225 -0.76 20.47 -14.70
CA ILE A 225 -1.36 20.01 -13.46
C ILE A 225 -0.52 20.33 -12.21
N GLY A 226 0.74 20.70 -12.36
CA GLY A 226 1.66 20.98 -11.26
C GLY A 226 2.01 19.78 -10.39
N ILE A 227 3.12 19.92 -9.66
CA ILE A 227 3.53 18.97 -8.63
C ILE A 227 2.90 19.41 -7.31
N TYR A 228 2.32 18.48 -6.57
CA TYR A 228 1.71 18.79 -5.29
C TYR A 228 2.79 19.12 -4.24
N SER A 229 2.61 20.24 -3.56
CA SER A 229 3.38 20.60 -2.37
C SER A 229 2.45 21.27 -1.37
N SER A 230 2.34 20.74 -0.15
CA SER A 230 1.49 21.29 0.93
C SER A 230 1.86 22.71 1.31
N GLU A 231 3.10 23.10 1.10
CA GLU A 231 3.65 24.43 1.39
C GLU A 231 3.71 25.35 0.16
N GLY A 232 3.52 24.80 -1.04
CA GLY A 232 3.73 25.46 -2.31
C GLY A 232 5.21 25.63 -2.67
N GLN A 233 5.50 26.36 -3.76
CA GLN A 233 6.86 26.61 -4.23
C GLN A 233 7.59 27.56 -3.30
N LYS A 234 8.62 27.09 -2.59
CA LYS A 234 9.39 27.91 -1.62
C LYS A 234 10.68 28.52 -2.17
N TYR A 235 11.06 28.18 -3.39
CA TYR A 235 12.29 28.61 -4.02
C TYR A 235 12.07 28.86 -5.52
N LYS A 236 12.96 29.61 -6.15
CA LYS A 236 13.01 29.74 -7.61
C LYS A 236 13.82 28.55 -8.14
N PRO A 237 13.22 27.63 -8.92
CA PRO A 237 13.96 26.50 -9.48
C PRO A 237 15.03 27.02 -10.48
N GLU A 238 16.08 26.22 -10.66
CA GLU A 238 17.17 26.55 -11.58
C GLU A 238 16.65 26.74 -13.02
N ASP A 239 15.67 25.93 -13.41
CA ASP A 239 15.07 25.93 -14.73
C ASP A 239 13.88 26.91 -14.89
N ALA A 240 13.68 27.85 -13.97
CA ALA A 240 12.51 28.75 -13.95
C ALA A 240 12.34 29.63 -15.22
N ASP A 241 13.41 29.80 -16.00
CA ASP A 241 13.37 30.55 -17.24
C ASP A 241 12.99 29.66 -18.45
N GLN A 242 12.81 28.36 -18.27
CA GLN A 242 12.38 27.42 -19.30
C GLN A 242 10.85 27.40 -19.41
N VAL A 243 10.33 27.00 -20.58
CA VAL A 243 8.88 26.89 -20.82
C VAL A 243 8.23 25.81 -19.95
N MET A 244 8.95 24.73 -19.67
CA MET A 244 8.49 23.58 -18.87
C MET A 244 9.36 23.42 -17.63
N TRP A 245 9.34 24.45 -16.78
CA TRP A 245 10.10 24.48 -15.55
C TRP A 245 9.44 23.67 -14.43
N TYR A 246 10.22 23.28 -13.45
CA TYR A 246 9.78 22.52 -12.28
C TYR A 246 8.83 23.38 -11.42
N LYS A 247 7.56 23.00 -11.37
CA LYS A 247 6.52 23.79 -10.75
C LYS A 247 5.76 23.03 -9.66
N GLU A 248 5.94 23.47 -8.43
CA GLU A 248 5.17 23.00 -7.27
C GLU A 248 4.01 23.94 -6.96
N SER A 249 2.90 23.41 -6.48
CA SER A 249 1.79 24.20 -5.96
C SER A 249 0.94 23.43 -4.96
N LYS A 250 0.20 24.15 -4.12
CA LYS A 250 -0.77 23.54 -3.19
C LYS A 250 -1.92 22.83 -3.92
N ASP A 251 -2.21 23.25 -5.13
CA ASP A 251 -3.25 22.68 -6.00
C ASP A 251 -2.65 21.73 -7.05
N GLY A 252 -1.38 21.36 -6.91
CA GLY A 252 -0.72 20.39 -7.78
C GLY A 252 -1.37 19.02 -7.67
N VAL A 253 -1.42 18.28 -8.78
CA VAL A 253 -2.07 16.97 -8.87
C VAL A 253 -1.05 15.83 -8.96
N MET A 254 0.12 16.07 -9.56
CA MET A 254 1.19 15.08 -9.62
C MET A 254 1.82 14.90 -8.25
N LEU A 255 1.90 13.66 -7.76
CA LEU A 255 2.64 13.32 -6.56
C LEU A 255 4.07 12.93 -6.93
N GLU A 256 5.04 13.67 -6.44
CA GLU A 256 6.47 13.39 -6.59
C GLU A 256 7.03 13.00 -5.22
N GLU A 257 7.32 11.70 -5.06
CA GLU A 257 7.54 11.07 -3.74
C GLU A 257 9.02 10.92 -3.38
N GLY A 258 9.93 11.34 -4.27
CA GLY A 258 11.35 11.01 -4.19
C GLY A 258 11.63 9.55 -4.59
N ILE A 259 12.90 9.15 -4.58
CA ILE A 259 13.32 7.77 -4.89
C ILE A 259 12.96 6.85 -3.69
N ASN A 260 11.68 6.63 -3.52
CA ASN A 260 11.10 5.82 -2.46
C ASN A 260 9.87 5.06 -2.99
N GLU A 261 10.11 3.93 -3.60
CA GLU A 261 9.05 3.13 -4.22
C GLU A 261 7.99 2.69 -3.21
N ALA A 262 8.37 2.40 -1.97
CA ALA A 262 7.43 1.99 -0.93
C ALA A 262 6.49 3.15 -0.53
N GLY A 263 7.01 4.38 -0.40
CA GLY A 263 6.22 5.58 -0.15
C GLY A 263 5.26 5.88 -1.31
N ALA A 264 5.79 5.94 -2.53
CA ALA A 264 5.01 6.18 -3.74
C ALA A 264 3.90 5.13 -3.93
N PHE A 265 4.21 3.86 -3.68
CA PHE A 265 3.21 2.79 -3.79
C PHE A 265 2.17 2.85 -2.67
N SER A 266 2.53 3.30 -1.48
CA SER A 266 1.57 3.53 -0.39
C SER A 266 0.59 4.65 -0.74
N ALA A 267 1.06 5.74 -1.36
CA ALA A 267 0.21 6.80 -1.90
C ALA A 267 -0.70 6.26 -3.02
N TRP A 268 -0.17 5.41 -3.90
CA TRP A 268 -0.97 4.74 -4.93
C TRP A 268 -2.07 3.86 -4.31
N ILE A 269 -1.77 3.03 -3.30
CA ILE A 269 -2.78 2.20 -2.59
C ILE A 269 -3.86 3.08 -1.96
N ALA A 270 -3.48 4.17 -1.31
CA ALA A 270 -4.44 5.09 -0.68
C ALA A 270 -5.45 5.64 -1.70
N LEU A 271 -4.99 6.09 -2.87
CA LEU A 271 -5.84 6.55 -3.97
C LEU A 271 -6.62 5.39 -4.61
N ALA A 272 -5.98 4.25 -4.85
CA ALA A 272 -6.58 3.08 -5.49
C ALA A 272 -7.70 2.45 -4.66
N THR A 273 -7.73 2.69 -3.34
CA THR A 273 -8.76 2.23 -2.41
C THR A 273 -9.69 3.34 -1.92
N ALA A 274 -9.51 4.58 -2.37
CA ALA A 274 -10.32 5.73 -1.95
C ALA A 274 -11.82 5.52 -2.24
N TYR A 275 -12.16 4.80 -3.29
CA TYR A 275 -13.54 4.42 -3.59
C TYR A 275 -14.21 3.65 -2.44
N SER A 276 -13.48 2.74 -1.80
CA SER A 276 -13.97 1.92 -0.71
C SER A 276 -14.05 2.71 0.61
N ASN A 277 -13.03 3.50 0.90
CA ASN A 277 -12.90 4.24 2.16
C ASN A 277 -13.76 5.51 2.19
N TYR A 278 -13.74 6.27 1.09
CA TYR A 278 -14.34 7.62 1.03
C TYR A 278 -15.49 7.73 0.03
N ASN A 279 -15.78 6.67 -0.74
CA ASN A 279 -16.73 6.71 -1.87
C ASN A 279 -16.30 7.69 -2.98
N ILE A 280 -14.99 7.85 -3.16
CA ILE A 280 -14.39 8.72 -4.17
C ILE A 280 -13.54 7.85 -5.08
N PRO A 281 -14.02 7.48 -6.27
CA PRO A 281 -13.21 6.70 -7.21
C PRO A 281 -12.09 7.58 -7.77
N MET A 282 -10.84 7.19 -7.50
CA MET A 282 -9.63 7.81 -8.03
C MET A 282 -8.92 6.85 -8.99
N ILE A 283 -8.22 7.38 -9.97
CA ILE A 283 -7.46 6.64 -10.98
C ILE A 283 -5.98 6.97 -10.80
N PRO A 284 -5.29 6.34 -9.84
CA PRO A 284 -3.87 6.56 -9.68
C PRO A 284 -3.09 5.85 -10.80
N ILE A 285 -2.06 6.54 -11.29
CA ILE A 285 -1.13 6.05 -12.30
C ILE A 285 0.27 6.24 -11.75
N TYR A 286 0.90 5.15 -11.32
CA TYR A 286 2.26 5.21 -10.78
C TYR A 286 3.27 4.74 -11.83
N LEU A 287 4.14 5.66 -12.23
CA LEU A 287 5.28 5.39 -13.12
C LEU A 287 6.53 5.15 -12.28
N PHE A 288 7.26 4.09 -12.61
CA PHE A 288 8.50 3.74 -11.95
C PHE A 288 9.41 2.99 -12.93
N TYR A 289 10.69 2.87 -12.61
CA TYR A 289 11.58 1.99 -13.37
C TYR A 289 11.16 0.53 -13.20
N SER A 290 10.83 -0.15 -14.29
CA SER A 290 10.31 -1.53 -14.28
C SER A 290 11.23 -2.51 -13.55
N MET A 291 12.56 -2.32 -13.70
CA MET A 291 13.56 -3.12 -13.01
C MET A 291 13.44 -3.06 -11.50
N PHE A 292 13.17 -1.89 -10.92
CA PHE A 292 13.20 -1.69 -9.48
C PHE A 292 11.83 -1.88 -8.82
N GLY A 293 10.73 -1.60 -9.52
CA GLY A 293 9.39 -1.58 -8.96
C GLY A 293 9.05 -2.83 -8.15
N PHE A 294 8.68 -3.90 -8.82
CA PHE A 294 8.23 -5.12 -8.14
C PHE A 294 9.30 -5.75 -7.24
N GLN A 295 10.57 -5.56 -7.48
CA GLN A 295 11.62 -6.01 -6.56
C GLN A 295 11.50 -5.35 -5.18
N ARG A 296 11.03 -4.10 -5.11
CA ARG A 296 10.97 -3.31 -3.88
C ARG A 296 9.57 -3.25 -3.27
N ILE A 297 8.51 -3.46 -4.07
CA ILE A 297 7.12 -3.26 -3.63
C ILE A 297 6.23 -4.50 -3.77
N HIS A 298 6.80 -5.69 -4.01
CA HIS A 298 6.00 -6.88 -4.28
C HIS A 298 5.02 -7.21 -3.15
N ASP A 299 5.44 -7.10 -1.88
CA ASP A 299 4.56 -7.30 -0.72
C ASP A 299 3.40 -6.29 -0.71
N LEU A 300 3.69 -5.03 -1.01
CA LEU A 300 2.67 -3.99 -1.11
C LEU A 300 1.73 -4.23 -2.29
N ALA A 301 2.23 -4.78 -3.40
CA ALA A 301 1.43 -5.14 -4.55
C ALA A 301 0.44 -6.30 -4.23
N TRP A 302 0.87 -7.27 -3.42
CA TRP A 302 -0.03 -8.28 -2.86
C TRP A 302 -1.09 -7.66 -1.95
N ALA A 303 -0.68 -6.79 -1.02
CA ALA A 303 -1.60 -6.07 -0.14
C ALA A 303 -2.61 -5.21 -0.93
N ALA A 304 -2.17 -4.60 -2.03
CA ALA A 304 -3.05 -3.88 -2.95
C ALA A 304 -4.09 -4.81 -3.59
N GLY A 305 -3.66 -6.00 -4.03
CA GLY A 305 -4.55 -7.03 -4.55
C GLY A 305 -5.62 -7.45 -3.55
N ASP A 306 -5.21 -7.77 -2.32
CA ASP A 306 -6.11 -8.14 -1.23
C ASP A 306 -7.08 -7.00 -0.86
N SER A 307 -6.62 -5.76 -0.95
CA SER A 307 -7.42 -4.56 -0.70
C SER A 307 -8.35 -4.18 -1.85
N GLN A 308 -8.34 -4.94 -2.96
CA GLN A 308 -9.10 -4.66 -4.18
C GLN A 308 -8.78 -3.28 -4.78
N ALA A 309 -7.52 -2.89 -4.74
CA ALA A 309 -7.04 -1.65 -5.30
C ALA A 309 -7.33 -1.56 -6.81
N LYS A 310 -7.59 -0.35 -7.30
CA LYS A 310 -7.92 -0.06 -8.71
C LYS A 310 -7.02 1.05 -9.24
N GLY A 311 -6.26 0.79 -10.29
CA GLY A 311 -5.35 1.78 -10.86
C GLY A 311 -4.34 1.15 -11.80
N PHE A 312 -3.38 1.95 -12.23
CA PHE A 312 -2.35 1.54 -13.17
C PHE A 312 -0.95 1.68 -12.56
N LEU A 313 -0.14 0.67 -12.81
CA LEU A 313 1.29 0.65 -12.56
C LEU A 313 1.99 0.65 -13.92
N ILE A 314 2.90 1.58 -14.15
CA ILE A 314 3.61 1.71 -15.41
C ILE A 314 5.09 1.49 -15.16
N GLY A 315 5.58 0.34 -15.60
CA GLY A 315 7.01 0.02 -15.57
C GLY A 315 7.72 0.65 -16.75
N ALA A 316 8.32 1.81 -16.54
CA ALA A 316 9.04 2.54 -17.57
C ALA A 316 10.47 2.04 -17.73
N THR A 317 11.14 2.42 -18.82
CA THR A 317 12.51 1.98 -19.19
C THR A 317 12.69 0.46 -19.17
N SER A 318 11.67 -0.27 -19.64
CA SER A 318 11.59 -1.73 -19.51
C SER A 318 12.46 -2.52 -20.50
N GLY A 319 13.40 -1.86 -21.16
CA GLY A 319 14.27 -2.50 -22.14
C GLY A 319 15.11 -3.65 -21.58
N ARG A 320 15.31 -4.69 -22.40
CA ARG A 320 16.18 -5.84 -22.07
C ARG A 320 17.52 -5.78 -22.81
N THR A 321 17.50 -5.29 -24.03
CA THR A 321 18.65 -5.23 -24.93
C THR A 321 19.02 -3.82 -25.32
N THR A 322 18.06 -2.91 -25.32
CA THR A 322 18.22 -1.49 -25.66
C THR A 322 17.74 -0.66 -24.50
N LEU A 323 18.63 0.09 -23.87
CA LEU A 323 18.36 0.84 -22.63
C LEU A 323 18.57 2.34 -22.82
N ASN A 324 18.79 2.82 -24.06
CA ASN A 324 18.97 4.24 -24.37
C ASN A 324 19.92 5.00 -23.41
N GLY A 325 20.97 4.31 -22.93
CA GLY A 325 21.99 4.91 -22.06
C GLY A 325 21.74 4.81 -20.57
N GLU A 326 20.63 4.23 -20.11
CA GLU A 326 20.37 4.05 -18.66
C GLU A 326 21.29 3.01 -17.99
N GLY A 327 21.96 2.16 -18.75
CA GLY A 327 22.91 1.18 -18.23
C GLY A 327 22.30 -0.15 -17.78
N LEU A 328 23.18 -1.12 -17.47
CA LEU A 328 22.80 -2.51 -17.17
C LEU A 328 21.86 -2.65 -15.97
N GLN A 329 21.95 -1.78 -14.99
CA GLN A 329 21.10 -1.82 -13.79
C GLN A 329 19.61 -1.62 -14.08
N HIS A 330 19.24 -1.14 -15.27
CA HIS A 330 17.85 -0.98 -15.68
C HIS A 330 17.31 -2.13 -16.54
N GLN A 331 18.11 -3.14 -16.84
CA GLN A 331 17.64 -4.33 -17.57
C GLN A 331 16.57 -5.08 -16.79
N ASP A 332 15.36 -5.17 -17.35
CA ASP A 332 14.23 -5.85 -16.76
C ASP A 332 13.92 -7.15 -17.51
N GLY A 333 13.99 -8.26 -16.82
CA GLY A 333 13.58 -9.58 -17.33
C GLY A 333 12.65 -10.33 -16.37
N HIS A 334 12.23 -9.69 -15.27
CA HIS A 334 11.58 -10.37 -14.14
C HIS A 334 10.30 -9.69 -13.63
N SER A 335 10.06 -8.41 -13.94
CA SER A 335 8.91 -7.68 -13.36
C SER A 335 7.57 -8.33 -13.70
N HIS A 336 7.41 -8.82 -14.93
CA HIS A 336 6.21 -9.56 -15.34
C HIS A 336 6.07 -10.91 -14.64
N ILE A 337 7.17 -11.57 -14.26
CA ILE A 337 7.12 -12.81 -13.47
C ILE A 337 6.55 -12.51 -12.09
N PHE A 338 7.03 -11.46 -11.44
CA PHE A 338 6.49 -11.02 -10.13
C PHE A 338 5.02 -10.62 -10.22
N SER A 339 4.66 -9.76 -11.16
CA SER A 339 3.28 -9.31 -11.30
C SER A 339 2.30 -10.45 -11.61
N SER A 340 2.73 -11.47 -12.37
CA SER A 340 1.91 -12.62 -12.73
C SER A 340 1.56 -13.52 -11.55
N THR A 341 2.27 -13.41 -10.42
CA THR A 341 1.94 -14.17 -9.20
C THR A 341 0.72 -13.61 -8.47
N ILE A 342 0.31 -12.39 -8.76
CA ILE A 342 -0.81 -11.71 -8.09
C ILE A 342 -2.10 -11.90 -8.91
N PRO A 343 -3.10 -12.60 -8.37
CA PRO A 343 -4.25 -13.10 -9.15
C PRO A 343 -5.07 -12.01 -9.85
N ASN A 344 -5.16 -10.82 -9.28
CA ASN A 344 -5.93 -9.69 -9.82
C ASN A 344 -5.06 -8.55 -10.40
N CYS A 345 -3.77 -8.80 -10.63
CA CYS A 345 -2.90 -7.93 -11.38
C CYS A 345 -2.89 -8.33 -12.86
N ARG A 346 -3.37 -7.46 -13.74
CA ARG A 346 -3.36 -7.65 -15.19
C ARG A 346 -2.07 -7.09 -15.76
N SER A 347 -1.20 -7.98 -16.29
CA SER A 347 0.12 -7.60 -16.81
C SER A 347 0.17 -7.59 -18.32
N TYR A 348 0.75 -6.52 -18.89
CA TYR A 348 0.91 -6.34 -20.34
C TYR A 348 2.29 -5.76 -20.67
N ASP A 349 2.87 -6.25 -21.77
CA ASP A 349 4.13 -5.77 -22.36
C ASP A 349 3.87 -5.33 -23.82
N PRO A 350 3.20 -4.17 -24.02
CA PRO A 350 2.83 -3.70 -25.34
C PRO A 350 4.01 -3.10 -26.10
N ALA A 351 4.13 -3.42 -27.39
CA ALA A 351 5.11 -2.82 -28.29
C ALA A 351 4.60 -1.49 -28.89
N TYR A 352 3.31 -1.39 -29.17
CA TYR A 352 2.78 -0.30 -30.00
C TYR A 352 1.80 0.60 -29.26
N ALA A 353 1.74 1.86 -29.71
CA ALA A 353 0.86 2.88 -29.14
C ALA A 353 -0.64 2.48 -29.19
N TYR A 354 -1.07 1.78 -30.21
CA TYR A 354 -2.47 1.30 -30.31
C TYR A 354 -2.77 0.20 -29.28
N GLU A 355 -1.79 -0.64 -28.95
CA GLU A 355 -1.94 -1.65 -27.89
C GLU A 355 -2.14 -0.98 -26.55
N LEU A 356 -1.27 0.01 -26.22
CA LEU A 356 -1.41 0.84 -25.02
C LEU A 356 -2.81 1.47 -24.94
N ALA A 357 -3.28 2.05 -26.04
CA ALA A 357 -4.58 2.70 -26.09
C ALA A 357 -5.73 1.72 -25.82
N VAL A 358 -5.69 0.53 -26.43
CA VAL A 358 -6.68 -0.53 -26.23
C VAL A 358 -6.66 -1.05 -24.79
N ILE A 359 -5.47 -1.37 -24.25
CA ILE A 359 -5.30 -1.91 -22.89
C ILE A 359 -5.74 -0.88 -21.86
N PHE A 360 -5.31 0.36 -22.00
CA PHE A 360 -5.64 1.41 -21.03
C PHE A 360 -7.14 1.73 -21.03
N LYS A 361 -7.77 1.81 -22.20
CA LYS A 361 -9.22 1.97 -22.35
C LYS A 361 -10.00 0.82 -21.71
N ASP A 362 -9.59 -0.43 -21.95
CA ASP A 362 -10.19 -1.62 -21.34
C ASP A 362 -10.02 -1.61 -19.83
N GLY A 363 -8.85 -1.23 -19.34
CA GLY A 363 -8.57 -1.11 -17.90
C GLY A 363 -9.47 -0.10 -17.20
N ILE A 364 -9.63 1.09 -17.77
CA ILE A 364 -10.56 2.10 -17.23
C ILE A 364 -11.99 1.53 -17.21
N LYS A 365 -12.41 0.91 -18.31
CA LYS A 365 -13.74 0.32 -18.39
C LYS A 365 -13.97 -0.74 -17.32
N LYS A 366 -13.09 -1.72 -17.19
CA LYS A 366 -13.23 -2.81 -16.22
C LYS A 366 -13.22 -2.33 -14.78
N MET A 367 -12.22 -1.50 -14.41
CA MET A 367 -12.05 -1.06 -13.03
C MET A 367 -13.10 -0.06 -12.56
N PHE A 368 -13.49 0.90 -13.42
CA PHE A 368 -14.23 2.07 -12.97
C PHE A 368 -15.65 2.18 -13.56
N VAL A 369 -15.96 1.46 -14.63
CA VAL A 369 -17.30 1.39 -15.21
C VAL A 369 -17.99 0.07 -14.83
N ASP A 370 -17.32 -1.06 -15.06
CA ASP A 370 -17.83 -2.40 -14.75
C ASP A 370 -17.59 -2.77 -13.27
N LEU A 371 -16.72 -2.05 -12.58
CA LEU A 371 -16.34 -2.22 -11.17
C LEU A 371 -15.68 -3.57 -10.85
N GLU A 372 -15.03 -4.18 -11.84
CA GLU A 372 -14.30 -5.42 -11.66
C GLU A 372 -13.08 -5.24 -10.73
N ASN A 373 -12.68 -6.31 -10.04
CA ASN A 373 -11.57 -6.29 -9.10
C ASN A 373 -10.25 -6.62 -9.80
N TYR A 374 -9.68 -5.63 -10.47
CA TYR A 374 -8.35 -5.69 -11.09
C TYR A 374 -7.59 -4.39 -10.86
N TYR A 375 -6.25 -4.49 -10.98
CA TYR A 375 -5.38 -3.37 -11.32
C TYR A 375 -4.42 -3.81 -12.42
N TYR A 376 -3.79 -2.86 -13.08
CA TYR A 376 -3.01 -3.13 -14.29
C TYR A 376 -1.53 -2.80 -14.07
N TYR A 377 -0.66 -3.69 -14.57
CA TYR A 377 0.75 -3.43 -14.74
C TYR A 377 1.09 -3.44 -16.23
N ILE A 378 1.67 -2.35 -16.73
CA ILE A 378 1.98 -2.17 -18.14
C ILE A 378 3.42 -1.69 -18.26
N THR A 379 4.25 -2.37 -19.03
CA THR A 379 5.62 -1.93 -19.31
C THR A 379 5.68 -1.03 -20.53
N VAL A 380 6.60 -0.05 -20.52
CA VAL A 380 6.86 0.86 -21.63
C VAL A 380 8.35 1.11 -21.77
N THR A 381 8.82 1.35 -23.01
CA THR A 381 10.25 1.53 -23.33
C THR A 381 10.53 2.95 -23.82
N ASN A 382 11.77 3.40 -23.69
CA ASN A 382 12.23 4.73 -24.17
C ASN A 382 12.77 4.69 -25.59
N GLU A 383 12.97 3.51 -26.18
CA GLU A 383 13.42 3.40 -27.55
C GLU A 383 12.38 3.92 -28.54
N ASN A 384 12.83 4.77 -29.49
CA ASN A 384 11.98 5.29 -30.53
C ASN A 384 11.93 4.33 -31.72
N TYR A 385 10.74 4.04 -32.23
CA TYR A 385 10.51 3.23 -33.40
C TYR A 385 9.18 3.59 -34.08
N PHE A 386 8.97 3.11 -35.29
CA PHE A 386 7.75 3.36 -36.05
C PHE A 386 6.54 2.75 -35.35
N GLN A 387 5.51 3.55 -35.19
CA GLN A 387 4.25 3.14 -34.58
C GLN A 387 3.22 2.89 -35.69
N PRO A 388 2.94 1.65 -36.06
CA PRO A 388 1.99 1.32 -37.13
C PRO A 388 0.53 1.60 -36.71
N ALA A 389 -0.34 1.64 -37.69
CA ALA A 389 -1.78 1.65 -37.44
C ALA A 389 -2.26 0.30 -36.88
N GLN A 390 -3.28 0.34 -36.07
CA GLN A 390 -3.88 -0.85 -35.48
C GLN A 390 -4.43 -1.80 -36.56
N PRO A 391 -4.08 -3.09 -36.54
CA PRO A 391 -4.70 -4.08 -37.42
C PRO A 391 -6.21 -4.20 -37.17
N LYS A 392 -6.96 -4.40 -38.21
CA LYS A 392 -8.43 -4.58 -38.11
C LYS A 392 -8.77 -5.76 -37.21
N ASN A 393 -9.75 -5.59 -36.34
CA ASN A 393 -10.28 -6.63 -35.43
C ASN A 393 -9.25 -7.17 -34.41
N SER A 394 -8.15 -6.44 -34.15
CA SER A 394 -7.11 -6.89 -33.21
C SER A 394 -7.43 -6.64 -31.72
N GLU A 395 -8.41 -5.77 -31.37
CA GLU A 395 -8.70 -5.35 -29.99
C GLU A 395 -8.86 -6.52 -29.02
N LYS A 396 -9.69 -7.52 -29.39
CA LYS A 396 -9.92 -8.70 -28.54
C LYS A 396 -8.65 -9.52 -28.32
N GLY A 397 -7.80 -9.59 -29.34
CA GLY A 397 -6.54 -10.31 -29.25
C GLY A 397 -5.52 -9.55 -28.39
N ILE A 398 -5.44 -8.23 -28.54
CA ILE A 398 -4.60 -7.35 -27.69
C ILE A 398 -4.95 -7.55 -26.21
N ILE A 399 -6.25 -7.47 -25.87
CA ILE A 399 -6.71 -7.67 -24.49
C ILE A 399 -6.41 -9.08 -23.96
N LYS A 400 -6.39 -10.09 -24.84
CA LYS A 400 -6.01 -11.46 -24.49
C LYS A 400 -4.49 -11.69 -24.46
N GLY A 401 -3.69 -10.69 -24.87
CA GLY A 401 -2.24 -10.76 -24.91
C GLY A 401 -1.62 -11.42 -26.14
N LEU A 402 -2.43 -11.79 -27.14
CA LEU A 402 -1.93 -12.33 -28.41
C LEU A 402 -2.90 -12.04 -29.54
N TYR A 403 -2.39 -11.51 -30.64
CA TYR A 403 -3.17 -11.24 -31.86
C TYR A 403 -2.32 -11.39 -33.12
N MET A 404 -3.00 -11.52 -34.25
CA MET A 404 -2.35 -11.60 -35.55
C MET A 404 -1.96 -10.18 -36.02
N LEU A 405 -0.65 -9.91 -36.11
CA LEU A 405 -0.12 -8.65 -36.61
C LEU A 405 -0.15 -8.61 -38.16
N ASN A 406 0.36 -9.65 -38.79
CA ASN A 406 0.37 -9.82 -40.24
C ASN A 406 -0.13 -11.24 -40.57
N ASP A 407 -1.12 -11.34 -41.44
CA ASP A 407 -1.66 -12.60 -41.89
C ASP A 407 -1.18 -12.93 -43.33
N HIS A 408 -0.92 -14.19 -43.57
CA HIS A 408 -0.51 -14.70 -44.89
C HIS A 408 -1.39 -15.88 -45.28
N LYS A 409 -1.87 -15.90 -46.54
CA LYS A 409 -2.83 -16.90 -47.01
C LYS A 409 -2.35 -18.36 -46.93
N LYS A 410 -1.04 -18.60 -46.94
CA LYS A 410 -0.44 -19.95 -46.82
C LYS A 410 0.87 -19.84 -45.99
N PRO A 411 0.75 -19.66 -44.68
CA PRO A 411 1.96 -19.54 -43.84
C PRO A 411 2.65 -20.90 -43.75
N GLN A 412 3.99 -20.91 -43.93
CA GLN A 412 4.84 -22.05 -43.64
C GLN A 412 5.45 -21.96 -42.23
N VAL A 413 5.56 -20.77 -41.69
CA VAL A 413 6.14 -20.47 -40.37
C VAL A 413 5.29 -19.38 -39.72
N THR A 414 5.09 -19.50 -38.42
CA THR A 414 4.51 -18.44 -37.57
C THR A 414 5.62 -17.85 -36.70
N LEU A 415 5.81 -16.53 -36.79
CA LEU A 415 6.70 -15.79 -35.92
C LEU A 415 5.90 -15.17 -34.78
N ILE A 416 6.38 -15.32 -33.57
CA ILE A 416 5.80 -14.71 -32.36
C ILE A 416 6.83 -13.74 -31.78
N GLY A 417 6.39 -12.51 -31.53
CA GLY A 417 7.21 -11.48 -30.90
C GLY A 417 6.50 -10.89 -29.68
N SER A 418 7.24 -10.26 -28.78
CA SER A 418 6.73 -9.52 -27.61
C SER A 418 7.60 -8.30 -27.33
N GLY A 419 7.03 -7.26 -26.75
CA GLY A 419 7.69 -6.06 -26.26
C GLY A 419 7.97 -5.00 -27.30
#